data_8168a05d86b220afb7f59919aeb351e1
#
_entry.id   8168a05d86b220afb7f59919aeb351e1
#
_cell.length_a   1.000
_cell.length_b   1.000
_cell.length_c   1.000
_cell.angle_alpha   90.00
_cell.angle_beta   90.00
_cell.angle_gamma   90.00
#
_symmetry.space_group_name_H-M   'P 1'
#
loop_
_entity.id
_entity.type
_entity.pdbx_description
1 polymer ?
#
loop_
_entity_poly.entity_id
_entity_poly.type
_entity_poly.pdbx_seq_one_letter_code
_entity_poly.pdbx_strand_id
1 'polypeptide(L)'
;MKENYVAAGFKKTVSERFPAEADALNAMFNARLEELRAQNAGASPEKLRHLEGQIMPGVAAYEALQNVMPKDEALKTIHDYVEERAWKLKGIFQKIAGFPGVYRLIPGLFVKGTRKMFGESAGFAAKEIQTGKGVWRIDMVKCPYHDACVRYGCPELCPCFCDSDDITYDELHPKLAWHRTKTLGRGDDCCDFCLKIKAK
;
A
#
# COMPACT_ATOMS: atom_id res chain seq x y z
N MET A 1 6.66 19.78 -4.74
CA MET A 1 6.13 18.39 -4.72
C MET A 1 6.09 17.94 -3.26
N LYS A 2 4.99 17.34 -2.80
CA LYS A 2 4.92 16.87 -1.40
C LYS A 2 5.85 15.66 -1.24
N GLU A 3 6.69 15.65 -0.21
CA GLU A 3 7.61 14.54 0.06
C GLU A 3 6.87 13.22 0.24
N ASN A 4 7.47 12.13 -0.26
CA ASN A 4 6.93 10.78 -0.09
C ASN A 4 6.92 10.42 1.40
N TYR A 5 5.83 9.84 1.91
CA TYR A 5 5.66 9.58 3.33
C TYR A 5 6.62 8.52 3.89
N VAL A 6 7.02 7.53 3.07
CA VAL A 6 8.05 6.55 3.47
C VAL A 6 9.41 7.22 3.57
N ALA A 7 9.77 8.05 2.58
CA ALA A 7 11.02 8.80 2.61
C ALA A 7 11.07 9.76 3.81
N ALA A 8 9.97 10.44 4.12
CA ALA A 8 9.88 11.31 5.30
C ALA A 8 10.01 10.52 6.61
N GLY A 9 9.34 9.37 6.73
CA GLY A 9 9.45 8.46 7.88
C GLY A 9 10.87 7.93 8.05
N PHE A 10 11.49 7.48 6.96
CA PHE A 10 12.87 7.02 6.94
C PHE A 10 13.85 8.10 7.44
N LYS A 11 13.81 9.29 6.86
CA LYS A 11 14.67 10.41 7.28
C LYS A 11 14.51 10.76 8.75
N LYS A 12 13.26 10.79 9.24
CA LYS A 12 12.96 11.02 10.65
C LYS A 12 13.60 9.95 11.53
N THR A 13 13.36 8.67 11.24
CA THR A 13 13.92 7.56 12.01
C THR A 13 15.45 7.61 12.04
N VAL A 14 16.08 7.84 10.89
CA VAL A 14 17.53 7.90 10.76
C VAL A 14 18.09 9.06 11.58
N SER A 15 17.49 10.26 11.49
CA SER A 15 17.97 11.43 12.26
C SER A 15 17.78 11.30 13.78
N GLU A 16 16.71 10.62 14.23
CA GLU A 16 16.39 10.48 15.64
C GLU A 16 17.14 9.30 16.31
N ARG A 17 17.29 8.19 15.60
CA ARG A 17 17.83 6.95 16.18
C ARG A 17 19.30 6.67 15.82
N PHE A 18 19.73 7.15 14.66
CA PHE A 18 21.06 6.87 14.07
C PHE A 18 21.74 8.15 13.57
N PRO A 19 21.88 9.18 14.40
CA PRO A 19 22.40 10.49 13.96
C PRO A 19 23.83 10.42 13.43
N ALA A 20 24.65 9.50 13.93
CA ALA A 20 26.04 9.31 13.46
C ALA A 20 26.11 8.68 12.06
N GLU A 21 25.16 7.84 11.70
CA GLU A 21 25.07 7.13 10.43
C GLU A 21 24.12 7.81 9.44
N ALA A 22 23.46 8.91 9.83
CA ALA A 22 22.36 9.53 9.09
C ALA A 22 22.71 9.89 7.66
N ASP A 23 23.85 10.51 7.42
CA ASP A 23 24.29 10.90 6.08
C ASP A 23 24.56 9.69 5.20
N ALA A 24 25.21 8.65 5.73
CA ALA A 24 25.49 7.42 5.01
C ALA A 24 24.18 6.68 4.65
N LEU A 25 23.26 6.53 5.59
CA LEU A 25 21.97 5.88 5.36
C LEU A 25 21.11 6.63 4.35
N ASN A 26 21.08 7.97 4.42
CA ASN A 26 20.39 8.78 3.42
C ASN A 26 21.03 8.65 2.01
N ALA A 27 22.35 8.57 1.94
CA ALA A 27 23.04 8.33 0.67
C ALA A 27 22.69 6.95 0.09
N MET A 28 22.69 5.90 0.92
CA MET A 28 22.30 4.54 0.51
C MET A 28 20.85 4.50 0.01
N PHE A 29 19.91 5.08 0.77
CA PHE A 29 18.50 5.18 0.40
C PHE A 29 18.33 5.86 -0.98
N ASN A 30 18.98 7.02 -1.17
CA ASN A 30 18.87 7.78 -2.42
C ASN A 30 19.48 7.02 -3.60
N ALA A 31 20.67 6.44 -3.43
CA ALA A 31 21.33 5.65 -4.47
C ALA A 31 20.47 4.46 -4.90
N ARG A 32 19.90 3.74 -3.92
CA ARG A 32 19.02 2.61 -4.20
C ARG A 32 17.73 3.04 -4.88
N LEU A 33 17.14 4.15 -4.46
CA LEU A 33 15.94 4.68 -5.08
C LEU A 33 16.17 5.06 -6.56
N GLU A 34 17.30 5.67 -6.89
CA GLU A 34 17.67 5.99 -8.28
C GLU A 34 17.91 4.72 -9.11
N GLU A 35 18.54 3.69 -8.55
CA GLU A 35 18.70 2.40 -9.22
C GLU A 35 17.34 1.77 -9.53
N LEU A 36 16.43 1.74 -8.56
CA LEU A 36 15.08 1.21 -8.74
C LEU A 36 14.29 2.00 -9.81
N ARG A 37 14.46 3.32 -9.87
CA ARG A 37 13.90 4.18 -10.91
C ARG A 37 14.42 3.81 -12.29
N ALA A 38 15.73 3.67 -12.42
CA ALA A 38 16.37 3.28 -13.67
C ALA A 38 15.87 1.90 -14.16
N GLN A 39 15.74 0.93 -13.25
CA GLN A 39 15.21 -0.41 -13.56
C GLN A 39 13.73 -0.40 -14.00
N ASN A 40 12.98 0.66 -13.70
CA ASN A 40 11.57 0.79 -14.02
C ASN A 40 11.25 1.93 -15.00
N ALA A 41 12.25 2.52 -15.66
CA ALA A 41 12.09 3.66 -16.56
C ALA A 41 11.11 3.40 -17.73
N GLY A 42 10.93 2.12 -18.14
CA GLY A 42 9.97 1.71 -19.16
C GLY A 42 8.57 1.37 -18.64
N ALA A 43 8.29 1.53 -17.34
CA ALA A 43 6.97 1.24 -16.79
C ALA A 43 5.95 2.32 -17.20
N SER A 44 4.68 1.92 -17.32
CA SER A 44 3.59 2.86 -17.60
C SER A 44 3.46 3.93 -16.51
N PRO A 45 2.90 5.10 -16.83
CA PRO A 45 2.64 6.15 -15.83
C PRO A 45 1.74 5.66 -14.68
N GLU A 46 0.80 4.75 -14.96
CA GLU A 46 -0.07 4.13 -13.97
C GLU A 46 0.72 3.28 -13.00
N LYS A 47 1.63 2.43 -13.50
CA LYS A 47 2.48 1.58 -12.67
C LYS A 47 3.50 2.40 -11.90
N LEU A 48 4.10 3.42 -12.50
CA LEU A 48 5.04 4.33 -11.84
C LEU A 48 4.41 5.03 -10.63
N ARG A 49 3.13 5.39 -10.66
CA ARG A 49 2.45 5.96 -9.48
C ARG A 49 2.49 5.04 -8.26
N HIS A 50 2.33 3.73 -8.44
CA HIS A 50 2.44 2.75 -7.35
C HIS A 50 3.89 2.54 -6.94
N LEU A 51 4.78 2.40 -7.91
CA LEU A 51 6.21 2.22 -7.67
C LEU A 51 6.80 3.40 -6.89
N GLU A 52 6.63 4.63 -7.37
CA GLU A 52 7.14 5.86 -6.73
C GLU A 52 6.37 6.19 -5.43
N GLY A 53 5.07 5.86 -5.39
CA GLY A 53 4.21 6.19 -4.26
C GLY A 53 4.54 5.42 -2.99
N GLN A 54 4.96 4.17 -3.10
CA GLN A 54 5.16 3.30 -1.94
C GLN A 54 6.26 2.25 -2.14
N ILE A 55 6.26 1.52 -3.27
CA ILE A 55 7.06 0.30 -3.43
C ILE A 55 8.55 0.61 -3.39
N MET A 56 9.04 1.43 -4.32
CA MET A 56 10.48 1.74 -4.42
C MET A 56 11.02 2.45 -3.17
N PRO A 57 10.33 3.48 -2.62
CA PRO A 57 10.77 4.06 -1.35
C PRO A 57 10.76 3.06 -0.19
N GLY A 58 9.79 2.13 -0.15
CA GLY A 58 9.72 1.09 0.86
C GLY A 58 10.89 0.11 0.79
N VAL A 59 11.21 -0.37 -0.42
CA VAL A 59 12.36 -1.25 -0.66
C VAL A 59 13.66 -0.55 -0.29
N ALA A 60 13.89 0.68 -0.78
CA ALA A 60 15.11 1.42 -0.50
C ALA A 60 15.31 1.72 0.99
N ALA A 61 14.24 2.11 1.70
CA ALA A 61 14.29 2.36 3.13
C ALA A 61 14.54 1.07 3.93
N TYR A 62 13.86 -0.02 3.56
CA TYR A 62 14.02 -1.33 4.20
C TYR A 62 15.46 -1.85 4.10
N GLU A 63 16.05 -1.81 2.89
CA GLU A 63 17.42 -2.23 2.66
C GLU A 63 18.44 -1.33 3.39
N ALA A 64 18.23 -0.01 3.40
CA ALA A 64 19.11 0.91 4.11
C ALA A 64 19.08 0.68 5.64
N LEU A 65 17.90 0.47 6.23
CA LEU A 65 17.75 0.25 7.67
C LEU A 65 18.41 -1.04 8.15
N GLN A 66 18.49 -2.08 7.32
CA GLN A 66 19.15 -3.34 7.67
C GLN A 66 20.67 -3.19 7.92
N ASN A 67 21.27 -2.05 7.59
CA ASN A 67 22.67 -1.79 7.92
C ASN A 67 22.88 -1.36 9.39
N VAL A 68 21.81 -0.95 10.09
CA VAL A 68 21.89 -0.42 11.46
C VAL A 68 20.93 -1.08 12.43
N MET A 69 20.06 -1.98 11.95
CA MET A 69 19.13 -2.71 12.80
C MET A 69 18.84 -4.10 12.24
N PRO A 70 18.36 -5.06 13.05
CA PRO A 70 17.91 -6.37 12.59
C PRO A 70 16.81 -6.30 11.53
N LYS A 71 16.74 -7.29 10.68
CA LYS A 71 15.79 -7.39 9.56
C LYS A 71 14.32 -7.23 9.99
N ASP A 72 13.94 -7.87 11.07
CA ASP A 72 12.59 -7.81 11.65
C ASP A 72 12.25 -6.42 12.19
N GLU A 73 13.22 -5.73 12.79
CA GLU A 73 13.04 -4.35 13.26
C GLU A 73 12.93 -3.36 12.09
N ALA A 74 13.73 -3.54 11.04
CA ALA A 74 13.62 -2.77 9.81
C ALA A 74 12.25 -2.95 9.16
N LEU A 75 11.76 -4.21 9.09
CA LEU A 75 10.44 -4.54 8.57
C LEU A 75 9.32 -3.86 9.37
N LYS A 76 9.39 -3.98 10.71
CA LYS A 76 8.43 -3.31 11.60
C LYS A 76 8.45 -1.80 11.40
N THR A 77 9.62 -1.20 11.25
CA THR A 77 9.76 0.25 11.05
C THR A 77 9.05 0.70 9.75
N ILE A 78 9.20 -0.05 8.65
CA ILE A 78 8.48 0.25 7.41
C ILE A 78 6.97 0.04 7.58
N HIS A 79 6.56 -1.03 8.28
CA HIS A 79 5.16 -1.28 8.60
C HIS A 79 4.54 -0.10 9.37
N ASP A 80 5.24 0.41 10.38
CA ASP A 80 4.78 1.55 11.20
C ASP A 80 4.55 2.82 10.34
N TYR A 81 5.39 3.10 9.32
CA TYR A 81 5.16 4.23 8.40
C TYR A 81 3.89 4.06 7.56
N VAL A 82 3.68 2.83 7.06
CA VAL A 82 2.51 2.50 6.25
C VAL A 82 1.25 2.55 7.08
N GLU A 83 1.29 2.00 8.30
CA GLU A 83 0.19 1.99 9.26
C GLU A 83 -0.21 3.41 9.67
N GLU A 84 0.73 4.27 10.06
CA GLU A 84 0.45 5.66 10.42
C GLU A 84 -0.30 6.40 9.29
N ARG A 85 0.12 6.18 8.05
CA ARG A 85 -0.55 6.74 6.89
C ARG A 85 -1.97 6.16 6.73
N ALA A 86 -2.13 4.85 6.88
CA ALA A 86 -3.42 4.17 6.74
C ALA A 86 -4.43 4.69 7.76
N TRP A 87 -4.04 4.88 9.02
CA TRP A 87 -4.88 5.47 10.06
C TRP A 87 -5.31 6.90 9.73
N LYS A 88 -4.40 7.73 9.20
CA LYS A 88 -4.74 9.10 8.75
C LYS A 88 -5.77 9.07 7.62
N LEU A 89 -5.62 8.16 6.65
CA LEU A 89 -6.56 7.99 5.55
C LEU A 89 -7.91 7.48 6.04
N LYS A 90 -7.92 6.49 6.94
CA LYS A 90 -9.14 5.99 7.59
C LYS A 90 -9.95 7.14 8.21
N GLY A 91 -9.31 8.00 8.99
CA GLY A 91 -9.98 9.14 9.62
C GLY A 91 -10.61 10.11 8.62
N ILE A 92 -9.95 10.33 7.48
CA ILE A 92 -10.50 11.16 6.39
C ILE A 92 -11.72 10.46 5.76
N PHE A 93 -11.59 9.18 5.43
CA PHE A 93 -12.66 8.42 4.78
C PHE A 93 -13.87 8.21 5.70
N GLN A 94 -13.66 8.00 7.00
CA GLN A 94 -14.76 7.94 7.99
C GLN A 94 -15.54 9.24 8.05
N LYS A 95 -14.87 10.40 8.04
CA LYS A 95 -15.53 11.71 7.98
C LYS A 95 -16.39 11.83 6.72
N ILE A 96 -15.88 11.46 5.56
CA ILE A 96 -16.61 11.49 4.28
C ILE A 96 -17.78 10.51 4.31
N ALA A 97 -17.56 9.27 4.76
CA ALA A 97 -18.61 8.23 4.84
C ALA A 97 -19.72 8.59 5.82
N GLY A 98 -19.41 9.39 6.85
CA GLY A 98 -20.36 9.86 7.87
C GLY A 98 -21.39 10.87 7.37
N PHE A 99 -21.18 11.53 6.23
CA PHE A 99 -22.22 12.41 5.66
C PHE A 99 -23.48 11.59 5.29
N PRO A 100 -24.69 12.15 5.50
CA PRO A 100 -25.95 11.45 5.26
C PRO A 100 -26.02 10.84 3.86
N GLY A 101 -26.18 9.51 3.78
CA GLY A 101 -26.35 8.78 2.52
C GLY A 101 -25.08 8.48 1.74
N VAL A 102 -23.92 9.10 2.04
CA VAL A 102 -22.66 8.93 1.29
C VAL A 102 -22.16 7.48 1.34
N TYR A 103 -22.32 6.77 2.46
CA TYR A 103 -21.92 5.38 2.57
C TYR A 103 -22.50 4.47 1.47
N ARG A 104 -23.70 4.82 0.93
CA ARG A 104 -24.35 4.08 -0.15
C ARG A 104 -23.63 4.18 -1.49
N LEU A 105 -22.84 5.22 -1.67
CA LEU A 105 -22.07 5.48 -2.90
C LEU A 105 -20.70 4.79 -2.87
N ILE A 106 -20.19 4.47 -1.68
CA ILE A 106 -18.82 3.98 -1.50
C ILE A 106 -18.54 2.70 -2.30
N PRO A 107 -19.37 1.64 -2.29
CA PRO A 107 -19.08 0.47 -3.13
C PRO A 107 -18.98 0.81 -4.62
N GLY A 108 -19.83 1.71 -5.13
CA GLY A 108 -19.74 2.18 -6.51
C GLY A 108 -18.48 2.99 -6.82
N LEU A 109 -17.98 3.74 -5.85
CA LEU A 109 -16.70 4.47 -5.96
C LEU A 109 -15.52 3.48 -6.00
N PHE A 110 -15.58 2.39 -5.23
CA PHE A 110 -14.58 1.32 -5.28
C PHE A 110 -14.55 0.63 -6.65
N VAL A 111 -15.71 0.33 -7.25
CA VAL A 111 -15.77 -0.22 -8.63
C VAL A 111 -15.04 0.72 -9.61
N LYS A 112 -15.39 2.02 -9.59
CA LYS A 112 -14.77 3.01 -10.48
C LYS A 112 -13.27 3.19 -10.19
N GLY A 113 -12.90 3.26 -8.91
CA GLY A 113 -11.51 3.40 -8.45
C GLY A 113 -10.65 2.23 -8.90
N THR A 114 -11.14 0.99 -8.71
CA THR A 114 -10.45 -0.23 -9.13
C THR A 114 -10.15 -0.20 -10.62
N ARG A 115 -11.15 0.03 -11.45
CA ARG A 115 -11.00 0.07 -12.90
C ARG A 115 -10.02 1.14 -13.38
N LYS A 116 -9.95 2.28 -12.68
CA LYS A 116 -9.09 3.41 -13.05
C LYS A 116 -7.65 3.28 -12.55
N MET A 117 -7.46 2.78 -11.33
CA MET A 117 -6.15 2.83 -10.64
C MET A 117 -5.46 1.47 -10.54
N PHE A 118 -6.24 0.38 -10.60
CA PHE A 118 -5.75 -0.97 -10.37
C PHE A 118 -6.01 -1.88 -11.59
N GLY A 119 -5.83 -1.31 -12.79
CA GLY A 119 -5.96 -2.03 -14.06
C GLY A 119 -4.64 -2.62 -14.54
N GLU A 120 -4.68 -3.29 -15.71
CA GLU A 120 -3.52 -3.95 -16.33
C GLU A 120 -2.36 -2.97 -16.61
N SER A 121 -2.66 -1.73 -17.02
CA SER A 121 -1.64 -0.71 -17.24
C SER A 121 -0.86 -0.36 -15.98
N ALA A 122 -1.48 -0.50 -14.79
CA ALA A 122 -0.83 -0.33 -13.50
C ALA A 122 -0.14 -1.63 -12.98
N GLY A 123 -0.22 -2.73 -13.75
CA GLY A 123 0.38 -4.02 -13.40
C GLY A 123 -0.51 -4.92 -12.55
N PHE A 124 -1.78 -4.57 -12.37
CA PHE A 124 -2.75 -5.41 -11.64
C PHE A 124 -3.57 -6.28 -12.59
N ALA A 125 -4.06 -7.41 -12.07
CA ALA A 125 -5.12 -8.17 -12.70
C ALA A 125 -6.16 -8.57 -11.65
N ALA A 126 -7.41 -8.21 -11.89
CA ALA A 126 -8.53 -8.49 -11.00
C ALA A 126 -9.63 -9.25 -11.72
N LYS A 127 -10.24 -10.21 -11.02
CA LYS A 127 -11.49 -10.86 -11.43
C LYS A 127 -12.63 -10.20 -10.67
N GLU A 128 -13.60 -9.63 -11.38
CA GLU A 128 -14.82 -9.12 -10.74
C GLU A 128 -15.73 -10.30 -10.36
N ILE A 129 -15.91 -10.54 -9.06
CA ILE A 129 -16.74 -11.63 -8.55
C ILE A 129 -18.18 -11.17 -8.40
N GLN A 130 -18.38 -10.02 -7.75
CA GLN A 130 -19.68 -9.39 -7.60
C GLN A 130 -19.52 -7.88 -7.52
N THR A 131 -19.97 -7.18 -8.56
CA THR A 131 -20.03 -5.73 -8.57
C THR A 131 -21.45 -5.31 -8.90
N GLY A 132 -22.06 -4.51 -8.05
CA GLY A 132 -23.43 -4.08 -8.25
C GLY A 132 -23.89 -3.10 -7.19
N LYS A 133 -25.21 -2.91 -7.09
CA LYS A 133 -25.80 -1.97 -6.14
C LYS A 133 -25.45 -2.36 -4.70
N GLY A 134 -24.55 -1.58 -4.08
CA GLY A 134 -24.16 -1.79 -2.68
C GLY A 134 -23.09 -2.84 -2.43
N VAL A 135 -22.48 -3.43 -3.46
CA VAL A 135 -21.42 -4.43 -3.33
C VAL A 135 -20.28 -4.15 -4.32
N TRP A 136 -19.06 -4.24 -3.83
CA TRP A 136 -17.81 -4.35 -4.59
C TRP A 136 -17.06 -5.56 -4.06
N ARG A 137 -16.92 -6.60 -4.87
CA ARG A 137 -16.16 -7.80 -4.59
C ARG A 137 -15.29 -8.17 -5.77
N ILE A 138 -13.98 -8.26 -5.56
CA ILE A 138 -12.99 -8.66 -6.56
C ILE A 138 -11.98 -9.63 -5.95
N ASP A 139 -11.42 -10.49 -6.80
CA ASP A 139 -10.22 -11.24 -6.49
C ASP A 139 -9.05 -10.66 -7.29
N MET A 140 -8.12 -10.00 -6.62
CA MET A 140 -6.89 -9.49 -7.23
C MET A 140 -5.90 -10.64 -7.35
N VAL A 141 -5.64 -11.09 -8.60
CA VAL A 141 -4.80 -12.26 -8.89
C VAL A 141 -3.37 -11.88 -9.33
N LYS A 142 -3.11 -10.59 -9.55
CA LYS A 142 -1.79 -10.04 -9.81
C LYS A 142 -1.67 -8.66 -9.19
N CYS A 143 -0.55 -8.40 -8.53
CA CYS A 143 -0.30 -7.16 -7.80
C CYS A 143 1.14 -6.68 -7.99
N PRO A 144 1.39 -5.46 -8.46
CA PRO A 144 2.75 -4.95 -8.67
C PRO A 144 3.53 -4.79 -7.36
N TYR A 145 2.86 -4.66 -6.21
CA TYR A 145 3.51 -4.67 -4.90
C TYR A 145 4.14 -6.02 -4.61
N HIS A 146 3.37 -7.11 -4.78
CA HIS A 146 3.87 -8.47 -4.62
C HIS A 146 4.99 -8.78 -5.61
N ASP A 147 4.74 -8.51 -6.92
CA ASP A 147 5.71 -8.78 -7.98
C ASP A 147 7.04 -8.06 -7.74
N ALA A 148 7.00 -6.79 -7.28
CA ALA A 148 8.18 -6.00 -7.00
C ALA A 148 8.93 -6.50 -5.75
N CYS A 149 8.22 -6.79 -4.65
CA CYS A 149 8.86 -7.31 -3.44
C CYS A 149 9.56 -8.65 -3.71
N VAL A 150 8.95 -9.55 -4.49
CA VAL A 150 9.59 -10.80 -4.93
C VAL A 150 10.80 -10.51 -5.82
N ARG A 151 10.65 -9.64 -6.83
CA ARG A 151 11.72 -9.27 -7.76
C ARG A 151 12.94 -8.68 -7.06
N TYR A 152 12.72 -7.88 -6.02
CA TYR A 152 13.80 -7.22 -5.27
C TYR A 152 14.29 -8.02 -4.06
N GLY A 153 13.84 -9.28 -3.89
CA GLY A 153 14.33 -10.19 -2.86
C GLY A 153 13.87 -9.86 -1.43
N CYS A 154 12.77 -9.11 -1.30
CA CYS A 154 12.17 -8.74 -0.02
C CYS A 154 10.65 -9.08 0.05
N PRO A 155 10.23 -10.35 -0.25
CA PRO A 155 8.82 -10.72 -0.28
C PRO A 155 8.10 -10.45 1.05
N GLU A 156 8.81 -10.52 2.18
CA GLU A 156 8.30 -10.21 3.52
C GLU A 156 7.86 -8.75 3.70
N LEU A 157 8.31 -7.85 2.83
CA LEU A 157 7.89 -6.45 2.86
C LEU A 157 6.48 -6.25 2.29
N CYS A 158 6.02 -7.15 1.41
CA CYS A 158 4.72 -7.01 0.76
C CYS A 158 3.54 -6.93 1.74
N PRO A 159 3.44 -7.77 2.80
CA PRO A 159 2.39 -7.66 3.82
C PRO A 159 2.26 -6.27 4.46
N CYS A 160 3.36 -5.53 4.64
CA CYS A 160 3.31 -4.17 5.20
C CYS A 160 2.41 -3.25 4.36
N PHE A 161 2.49 -3.36 3.03
CA PHE A 161 1.63 -2.59 2.13
C PHE A 161 0.20 -3.13 2.12
N CYS A 162 0.03 -4.47 2.18
CA CYS A 162 -1.28 -5.10 2.16
C CYS A 162 -2.12 -4.71 3.37
N ASP A 163 -1.54 -4.67 4.58
CA ASP A 163 -2.23 -4.37 5.83
C ASP A 163 -2.85 -2.97 5.84
N SER A 164 -2.29 -2.04 5.04
CA SER A 164 -2.85 -0.70 4.90
C SER A 164 -4.29 -0.68 4.38
N ASP A 165 -4.69 -1.65 3.57
CA ASP A 165 -6.06 -1.74 3.05
C ASP A 165 -7.03 -2.10 4.16
N ASP A 166 -6.70 -3.09 5.00
CA ASP A 166 -7.56 -3.50 6.12
C ASP A 166 -7.68 -2.38 7.14
N ILE A 167 -6.55 -1.75 7.50
CA ILE A 167 -6.56 -0.60 8.42
C ILE A 167 -7.42 0.52 7.87
N THR A 168 -7.27 0.84 6.58
CA THR A 168 -7.94 1.99 5.96
C THR A 168 -9.44 1.76 5.78
N TYR A 169 -9.83 0.55 5.37
CA TYR A 169 -11.20 0.30 4.88
C TYR A 169 -12.09 -0.44 5.85
N ASP A 170 -11.54 -1.11 6.86
CA ASP A 170 -12.37 -1.69 7.91
C ASP A 170 -13.02 -0.59 8.75
N GLU A 171 -14.26 -0.83 9.17
CA GLU A 171 -15.05 0.10 10.00
C GLU A 171 -15.19 1.53 9.44
N LEU A 172 -15.17 1.72 8.13
CA LEU A 172 -15.38 3.04 7.52
C LEU A 172 -16.72 3.67 7.91
N HIS A 173 -17.74 2.86 8.11
CA HIS A 173 -19.08 3.30 8.51
C HIS A 173 -19.85 2.13 9.11
N PRO A 174 -20.72 2.34 10.15
CA PRO A 174 -21.47 1.26 10.79
C PRO A 174 -22.32 0.40 9.83
N LYS A 175 -22.76 0.99 8.71
CA LYS A 175 -23.56 0.31 7.66
C LYS A 175 -22.73 -0.31 6.53
N LEU A 176 -21.40 -0.24 6.59
CA LEU A 176 -20.48 -0.89 5.66
C LEU A 176 -19.79 -2.06 6.32
N ALA A 177 -19.47 -3.09 5.55
CA ALA A 177 -18.62 -4.20 5.95
C ALA A 177 -17.47 -4.32 4.96
N TRP A 178 -16.25 -4.26 5.47
CA TRP A 178 -15.04 -4.68 4.79
C TRP A 178 -14.76 -6.14 5.10
N HIS A 179 -14.21 -6.87 4.15
CA HIS A 179 -13.82 -8.25 4.33
C HIS A 179 -12.70 -8.62 3.35
N ARG A 180 -11.66 -9.24 3.88
CA ARG A 180 -10.57 -9.86 3.14
C ARG A 180 -10.03 -11.02 3.98
N THR A 181 -9.89 -12.19 3.38
CA THR A 181 -9.36 -13.39 4.05
C THR A 181 -8.08 -13.90 3.42
N LYS A 182 -7.84 -13.52 2.16
CA LYS A 182 -6.69 -13.95 1.37
C LYS A 182 -5.83 -12.75 0.97
N THR A 183 -4.53 -12.96 0.86
CA THR A 183 -3.58 -11.93 0.46
C THR A 183 -2.40 -12.54 -0.29
N LEU A 184 -2.17 -12.12 -1.55
CA LEU A 184 -1.00 -12.52 -2.35
C LEU A 184 0.31 -12.36 -1.59
N GLY A 185 0.46 -11.26 -0.84
CA GLY A 185 1.65 -10.99 -0.02
C GLY A 185 1.88 -11.99 1.12
N ARG A 186 0.91 -12.84 1.45
CA ARG A 186 1.01 -13.92 2.44
C ARG A 186 1.01 -15.32 1.81
N GLY A 187 1.10 -15.39 0.47
CA GLY A 187 1.19 -16.65 -0.26
C GLY A 187 -0.13 -17.23 -0.72
N ASP A 188 -1.24 -16.51 -0.57
CA ASP A 188 -2.53 -16.93 -1.12
C ASP A 188 -2.57 -16.76 -2.65
N ASP A 189 -3.56 -17.37 -3.30
CA ASP A 189 -3.78 -17.33 -4.75
C ASP A 189 -4.37 -16.00 -5.26
N CYS A 190 -4.91 -15.18 -4.36
CA CYS A 190 -5.47 -13.86 -4.65
C CYS A 190 -5.56 -12.99 -3.39
N CYS A 191 -5.93 -11.71 -3.58
CA CYS A 191 -6.48 -10.88 -2.50
C CYS A 191 -7.99 -10.76 -2.72
N ASP A 192 -8.80 -11.36 -1.84
CA ASP A 192 -10.25 -11.48 -1.96
C ASP A 192 -11.02 -10.28 -1.36
N PHE A 193 -10.81 -9.12 -1.94
CA PHE A 193 -11.41 -7.87 -1.44
C PHE A 193 -12.93 -7.86 -1.54
N CYS A 194 -13.60 -7.45 -0.47
CA CYS A 194 -15.03 -7.24 -0.45
C CYS A 194 -15.42 -6.02 0.40
N LEU A 195 -16.15 -5.08 -0.18
CA LEU A 195 -16.82 -4.00 0.53
C LEU A 195 -18.30 -4.02 0.19
N LYS A 196 -19.15 -4.09 1.20
CA LYS A 196 -20.61 -4.18 1.01
C LYS A 196 -21.41 -3.37 2.02
N ILE A 197 -22.59 -2.92 1.60
CA ILE A 197 -23.59 -2.39 2.51
C ILE A 197 -24.16 -3.55 3.34
N LYS A 198 -24.15 -3.42 4.68
CA LYS A 198 -24.76 -4.42 5.57
C LYS A 198 -26.27 -4.48 5.32
N ALA A 199 -26.82 -5.69 5.29
CA ALA A 199 -28.28 -5.88 5.33
C ALA A 199 -28.85 -5.28 6.62
N LYS A 200 -30.12 -4.81 6.54
CA LYS A 200 -30.83 -4.35 7.71
C LYS A 200 -31.14 -5.50 8.65
#